data_0431790bbcac67ee7f1d658e631b7d90
#
_entry.id   0431790bbcac67ee7f1d658e631b7d90
#
_cell.length_a   1.000
_cell.length_b   1.000
_cell.length_c   1.000
_cell.angle_alpha   90.00
_cell.angle_beta   90.00
_cell.angle_gamma   90.00
#
_symmetry.space_group_name_H-M   'P 1'
#
loop_
_entity.id
_entity.type
_entity.pdbx_description
1 polymer ?
#
loop_
_entity_poly.entity_id
_entity_poly.type
_entity_poly.pdbx_seq_one_letter_code
_entity_poly.pdbx_strand_id
1 'polypeptide(L)'
;SLKEYADKCISLDGDGDRVILVDEKGNVLDGDDLLYILAFSNPNRTGPWSGVVGTHMSNFGLEQGIQKLGYDFIRADVGDKYVSEMLTKKGWMLGGETSGHIICKDLASTGDGTVAALKVISSLLLLEKRPSEVLSNYTKIPQVNKAVKVTNKDIINDKELKSYIKEIESDITVGRILIRPSGTEPKIRIMVEAPNIKVAEKFAKDIEKIIRSKV
;
A
#
# COMPACT_ATOMS: atom_id res chain seq x y z
N SER A 1 -16.41 23.90 9.47
CA SER A 1 -15.46 22.89 8.92
C SER A 1 -16.21 21.95 7.99
N LEU A 2 -15.53 21.26 7.07
CA LEU A 2 -16.16 20.28 6.17
C LEU A 2 -16.90 19.16 6.93
N LYS A 3 -16.49 18.87 8.16
CA LYS A 3 -17.16 17.91 9.06
C LYS A 3 -18.62 18.22 9.38
N GLU A 4 -19.02 19.48 9.29
CA GLU A 4 -20.41 19.91 9.59
C GLU A 4 -21.35 19.71 8.40
N TYR A 5 -20.80 19.51 7.18
CA TYR A 5 -21.56 19.49 5.93
C TYR A 5 -21.40 18.23 5.09
N ALA A 6 -20.46 17.35 5.45
CA ALA A 6 -20.19 16.14 4.66
C ALA A 6 -19.79 14.96 5.55
N ASP A 7 -20.40 13.81 5.30
CA ASP A 7 -20.03 12.54 5.94
C ASP A 7 -18.74 11.95 5.39
N LYS A 8 -18.30 12.36 4.20
CA LYS A 8 -17.10 11.91 3.50
C LYS A 8 -16.58 13.00 2.57
N CYS A 9 -15.27 13.02 2.36
CA CYS A 9 -14.65 13.90 1.38
C CYS A 9 -13.87 13.05 0.38
N ILE A 10 -13.91 13.44 -0.89
CA ILE A 10 -13.17 12.82 -2.00
C ILE A 10 -12.20 13.87 -2.54
N SER A 11 -10.95 13.49 -2.75
CA SER A 11 -9.94 14.29 -3.42
C SER A 11 -9.34 13.50 -4.57
N LEU A 12 -9.33 14.10 -5.75
CA LEU A 12 -8.65 13.56 -6.94
C LEU A 12 -7.37 14.35 -7.17
N ASP A 13 -6.39 13.75 -7.81
CA ASP A 13 -5.19 14.43 -8.28
C ASP A 13 -5.43 15.17 -9.63
N GLY A 14 -4.36 15.69 -10.25
CA GLY A 14 -4.49 16.63 -11.38
C GLY A 14 -5.06 16.03 -12.66
N ASP A 15 -4.87 14.74 -12.91
CA ASP A 15 -5.38 14.00 -14.08
C ASP A 15 -6.50 13.01 -13.72
N GLY A 16 -6.86 12.94 -12.41
CA GLY A 16 -8.02 12.20 -11.92
C GLY A 16 -7.86 10.69 -11.89
N ASP A 17 -6.64 10.17 -12.03
CA ASP A 17 -6.34 8.75 -12.02
C ASP A 17 -6.18 8.19 -10.60
N ARG A 18 -6.00 9.05 -9.59
CA ARG A 18 -5.85 8.72 -8.18
C ARG A 18 -6.93 9.36 -7.34
N VAL A 19 -7.29 8.66 -6.26
CA VAL A 19 -8.26 9.14 -5.29
C VAL A 19 -7.80 8.92 -3.85
N ILE A 20 -8.06 9.91 -3.02
CA ILE A 20 -7.95 9.85 -1.57
C ILE A 20 -9.32 10.18 -1.00
N LEU A 21 -9.74 9.46 0.03
CA LEU A 21 -10.96 9.76 0.77
C LEU A 21 -10.63 10.25 2.18
N VAL A 22 -11.58 10.95 2.78
CA VAL A 22 -11.55 11.28 4.21
C VAL A 22 -12.80 10.68 4.84
N ASP A 23 -12.64 9.94 5.93
CA ASP A 23 -13.75 9.29 6.63
C ASP A 23 -14.54 10.29 7.52
N GLU A 24 -15.61 9.82 8.12
CA GLU A 24 -16.49 10.59 9.03
C GLU A 24 -15.78 11.06 10.31
N LYS A 25 -14.59 10.52 10.62
CA LYS A 25 -13.76 10.93 11.76
C LYS A 25 -12.68 11.94 11.36
N GLY A 26 -12.53 12.20 10.05
CA GLY A 26 -11.51 13.07 9.49
C GLY A 26 -10.17 12.38 9.27
N ASN A 27 -10.13 11.04 9.24
CA ASN A 27 -8.93 10.30 8.87
C ASN A 27 -8.80 10.26 7.35
N VAL A 28 -7.58 10.47 6.87
CA VAL A 28 -7.25 10.32 5.45
C VAL A 28 -7.10 8.84 5.14
N LEU A 29 -7.86 8.36 4.16
CA LEU A 29 -7.85 6.99 3.65
C LEU A 29 -7.04 6.96 2.37
N ASP A 30 -5.92 6.24 2.39
CA ASP A 30 -5.08 6.04 1.21
C ASP A 30 -5.53 4.85 0.36
N GLY A 31 -4.81 4.56 -0.74
CA GLY A 31 -5.16 3.48 -1.64
C GLY A 31 -5.23 2.10 -1.00
N ASP A 32 -4.43 1.84 0.04
CA ASP A 32 -4.49 0.58 0.78
C ASP A 32 -5.82 0.43 1.54
N ASP A 33 -6.32 1.52 2.14
CA ASP A 33 -7.62 1.53 2.82
C ASP A 33 -8.76 1.30 1.83
N LEU A 34 -8.67 1.92 0.65
CA LEU A 34 -9.67 1.76 -0.40
C LEU A 34 -9.70 0.32 -0.94
N LEU A 35 -8.53 -0.29 -1.18
CA LEU A 35 -8.42 -1.69 -1.58
C LEU A 35 -9.04 -2.62 -0.53
N TYR A 36 -8.78 -2.35 0.76
CA TYR A 36 -9.37 -3.13 1.84
C TYR A 36 -10.89 -3.02 1.87
N ILE A 37 -11.46 -1.80 1.76
CA ILE A 37 -12.91 -1.58 1.74
C ILE A 37 -13.55 -2.34 0.56
N LEU A 38 -12.97 -2.25 -0.64
CA LEU A 38 -13.46 -2.92 -1.83
C LEU A 38 -13.41 -4.45 -1.71
N ALA A 39 -12.33 -4.99 -1.17
CA ALA A 39 -12.21 -6.41 -0.91
C ALA A 39 -13.18 -6.90 0.17
N PHE A 40 -13.31 -6.13 1.26
CA PHE A 40 -14.23 -6.45 2.36
C PHE A 40 -15.69 -6.50 1.89
N SER A 41 -16.10 -5.56 1.03
CA SER A 41 -17.47 -5.45 0.52
C SER A 41 -17.85 -6.52 -0.50
N ASN A 42 -16.88 -7.12 -1.16
CA ASN A 42 -17.15 -8.12 -2.18
C ASN A 42 -17.40 -9.50 -1.52
N PRO A 43 -18.60 -10.10 -1.71
CA PRO A 43 -18.90 -11.41 -1.14
C PRO A 43 -18.24 -12.57 -1.90
N ASN A 44 -17.83 -12.35 -3.15
CA ASN A 44 -17.22 -13.38 -3.98
C ASN A 44 -15.70 -13.45 -3.69
N ARG A 45 -15.19 -14.67 -3.50
CA ARG A 45 -13.78 -14.97 -3.19
C ARG A 45 -13.18 -15.98 -4.17
N THR A 46 -13.80 -16.18 -5.32
CA THR A 46 -13.41 -17.23 -6.28
C THR A 46 -13.20 -16.66 -7.68
N GLY A 47 -12.50 -17.40 -8.51
CA GLY A 47 -12.23 -17.03 -9.90
C GLY A 47 -11.56 -15.66 -10.03
N PRO A 48 -12.13 -14.74 -10.83
CA PRO A 48 -11.55 -13.41 -11.02
C PRO A 48 -11.49 -12.55 -9.74
N TRP A 49 -12.19 -12.94 -8.70
CA TRP A 49 -12.26 -12.27 -7.40
C TRP A 49 -11.48 -13.01 -6.31
N SER A 50 -10.63 -13.98 -6.66
CA SER A 50 -9.87 -14.75 -5.65
C SER A 50 -8.66 -14.02 -5.08
N GLY A 51 -8.29 -12.87 -5.64
CA GLY A 51 -7.11 -12.15 -5.16
C GLY A 51 -7.11 -10.66 -5.45
N VAL A 52 -6.21 -9.99 -4.75
CA VAL A 52 -5.94 -8.55 -4.86
C VAL A 52 -4.47 -8.33 -5.20
N VAL A 53 -4.21 -7.42 -6.12
CA VAL A 53 -2.84 -7.00 -6.47
C VAL A 53 -2.54 -5.66 -5.80
N GLY A 54 -1.56 -5.66 -4.89
CA GLY A 54 -0.92 -4.44 -4.39
C GLY A 54 0.44 -4.22 -5.04
N THR A 55 1.24 -3.32 -4.46
CA THR A 55 2.62 -3.11 -4.86
C THR A 55 3.59 -3.45 -3.74
N HIS A 56 4.89 -3.41 -4.02
CA HIS A 56 5.91 -3.50 -2.98
C HIS A 56 5.79 -2.38 -1.93
N MET A 57 5.04 -1.30 -2.19
CA MET A 57 4.80 -0.22 -1.24
C MET A 57 3.53 -0.42 -0.40
N SER A 58 2.63 -1.32 -0.78
CA SER A 58 1.42 -1.61 0.01
C SER A 58 1.79 -2.10 1.40
N ASN A 59 1.10 -1.61 2.41
CA ASN A 59 1.38 -1.90 3.81
C ASN A 59 1.21 -3.40 4.12
N PHE A 60 2.07 -3.94 5.00
CA PHE A 60 2.00 -5.35 5.40
C PHE A 60 0.68 -5.68 6.13
N GLY A 61 0.11 -4.71 6.85
CA GLY A 61 -1.22 -4.84 7.45
C GLY A 61 -2.33 -5.04 6.42
N LEU A 62 -2.25 -4.39 5.24
CA LEU A 62 -3.18 -4.63 4.15
C LEU A 62 -3.11 -6.08 3.67
N GLU A 63 -1.91 -6.58 3.38
CA GLU A 63 -1.72 -7.98 2.97
C GLU A 63 -2.35 -8.96 3.96
N GLN A 64 -2.04 -8.81 5.25
CA GLN A 64 -2.64 -9.63 6.30
C GLN A 64 -4.16 -9.49 6.36
N GLY A 65 -4.68 -8.27 6.23
CA GLY A 65 -6.11 -8.00 6.22
C GLY A 65 -6.83 -8.67 5.05
N ILE A 66 -6.28 -8.57 3.84
CA ILE A 66 -6.80 -9.18 2.62
C ILE A 66 -6.78 -10.72 2.72
N GLN A 67 -5.69 -11.29 3.23
CA GLN A 67 -5.60 -12.74 3.44
C GLN A 67 -6.60 -13.25 4.48
N LYS A 68 -6.84 -12.51 5.57
CA LYS A 68 -7.89 -12.83 6.55
C LYS A 68 -9.30 -12.81 5.97
N LEU A 69 -9.53 -12.01 4.93
CA LEU A 69 -10.80 -12.01 4.20
C LEU A 69 -10.94 -13.21 3.24
N GLY A 70 -9.89 -14.03 3.09
CA GLY A 70 -9.90 -15.21 2.21
C GLY A 70 -9.48 -14.94 0.77
N TYR A 71 -8.81 -13.81 0.50
CA TYR A 71 -8.20 -13.52 -0.80
C TYR A 71 -6.72 -13.86 -0.81
N ASP A 72 -6.20 -14.22 -1.98
CA ASP A 72 -4.77 -14.14 -2.24
C ASP A 72 -4.32 -12.68 -2.34
N PHE A 73 -3.08 -12.40 -1.94
CA PHE A 73 -2.47 -11.09 -2.12
C PHE A 73 -1.13 -11.23 -2.85
N ILE A 74 -0.94 -10.43 -3.90
CA ILE A 74 0.30 -10.41 -4.67
C ILE A 74 0.82 -8.98 -4.76
N ARG A 75 2.15 -8.83 -4.65
CA ARG A 75 2.85 -7.57 -4.80
C ARG A 75 3.45 -7.48 -6.20
N ALA A 76 3.02 -6.48 -6.96
CA ALA A 76 3.66 -6.06 -8.20
C ALA A 76 4.79 -5.06 -7.90
N ASP A 77 5.60 -4.76 -8.90
CA ASP A 77 6.48 -3.60 -8.87
C ASP A 77 5.67 -2.30 -8.76
N VAL A 78 6.32 -1.23 -8.29
CA VAL A 78 5.68 0.08 -8.11
C VAL A 78 5.40 0.69 -9.48
N GLY A 79 4.16 1.02 -9.74
CA GLY A 79 3.62 1.62 -10.95
C GLY A 79 2.35 0.90 -11.44
N ASP A 80 1.39 1.69 -11.87
CA ASP A 80 0.08 1.27 -12.36
C ASP A 80 0.16 0.19 -13.45
N LYS A 81 1.11 0.35 -14.37
CA LYS A 81 1.41 -0.62 -15.43
C LYS A 81 1.65 -2.03 -14.87
N TYR A 82 2.49 -2.15 -13.84
CA TYR A 82 2.85 -3.46 -13.27
C TYR A 82 1.67 -4.10 -12.52
N VAL A 83 0.86 -3.27 -11.86
CA VAL A 83 -0.39 -3.73 -11.23
C VAL A 83 -1.35 -4.26 -12.31
N SER A 84 -1.55 -3.49 -13.39
CA SER A 84 -2.43 -3.88 -14.50
C SER A 84 -1.95 -5.16 -15.21
N GLU A 85 -0.64 -5.29 -15.47
CA GLU A 85 -0.05 -6.50 -16.03
C GLU A 85 -0.26 -7.72 -15.12
N MET A 86 -0.05 -7.56 -13.81
CA MET A 86 -0.24 -8.64 -12.85
C MET A 86 -1.71 -9.06 -12.74
N LEU A 87 -2.64 -8.11 -12.72
CA LEU A 87 -4.09 -8.38 -12.76
C LEU A 87 -4.47 -9.19 -14.00
N THR A 88 -3.92 -8.80 -15.17
CA THR A 88 -4.15 -9.52 -16.43
C THR A 88 -3.60 -10.94 -16.37
N LYS A 89 -2.36 -11.11 -15.90
CA LYS A 89 -1.70 -12.41 -15.78
C LYS A 89 -2.44 -13.37 -14.85
N LYS A 90 -3.02 -12.84 -13.77
CA LYS A 90 -3.78 -13.64 -12.78
C LYS A 90 -5.26 -13.79 -13.13
N GLY A 91 -5.76 -12.98 -14.05
CA GLY A 91 -7.19 -12.91 -14.33
C GLY A 91 -8.00 -12.30 -13.19
N TRP A 92 -7.37 -11.44 -12.36
CA TRP A 92 -8.01 -10.82 -11.20
C TRP A 92 -8.58 -9.44 -11.53
N MET A 93 -9.56 -8.97 -10.72
CA MET A 93 -10.34 -7.78 -10.99
C MET A 93 -9.98 -6.57 -10.13
N LEU A 94 -9.31 -6.76 -8.98
CA LEU A 94 -9.03 -5.69 -8.02
C LEU A 94 -7.53 -5.56 -7.76
N GLY A 95 -7.01 -4.36 -7.92
CA GLY A 95 -5.65 -4.01 -7.55
C GLY A 95 -5.44 -2.51 -7.43
N GLY A 96 -4.27 -2.11 -6.96
CA GLY A 96 -3.94 -0.69 -6.86
C GLY A 96 -2.67 -0.43 -6.06
N GLU A 97 -2.45 0.85 -5.84
CA GLU A 97 -1.30 1.40 -5.15
C GLU A 97 -1.72 2.22 -3.92
N THR A 98 -0.87 2.30 -2.93
CA THR A 98 -1.05 3.18 -1.75
C THR A 98 -1.28 4.65 -2.13
N SER A 99 -0.78 5.08 -3.31
CA SER A 99 -1.00 6.43 -3.85
C SER A 99 -2.46 6.77 -4.18
N GLY A 100 -3.36 5.79 -4.14
CA GLY A 100 -4.77 5.97 -4.51
C GLY A 100 -5.11 5.61 -5.96
N HIS A 101 -4.14 5.11 -6.74
CA HIS A 101 -4.40 4.57 -8.07
C HIS A 101 -5.02 3.18 -7.94
N ILE A 102 -6.35 3.09 -8.10
CA ILE A 102 -7.13 1.86 -7.91
C ILE A 102 -7.65 1.37 -9.26
N ILE A 103 -7.43 0.10 -9.54
CA ILE A 103 -7.89 -0.57 -10.76
C ILE A 103 -9.01 -1.54 -10.40
N CYS A 104 -10.20 -1.28 -10.94
CA CYS A 104 -11.38 -2.13 -10.86
C CYS A 104 -11.69 -2.65 -12.26
N LYS A 105 -11.04 -3.76 -12.67
CA LYS A 105 -11.10 -4.26 -14.07
C LYS A 105 -12.50 -4.67 -14.55
N ASP A 106 -13.43 -4.88 -13.64
CA ASP A 106 -14.84 -5.10 -13.96
C ASP A 106 -15.56 -3.82 -14.45
N LEU A 107 -14.98 -2.63 -14.20
CA LEU A 107 -15.57 -1.34 -14.56
C LEU A 107 -14.71 -0.56 -15.56
N ALA A 108 -13.38 -0.59 -15.40
CA ALA A 108 -12.46 0.15 -16.23
C ALA A 108 -11.17 -0.65 -16.47
N SER A 109 -10.54 -0.49 -17.65
CA SER A 109 -9.31 -1.20 -18.01
C SER A 109 -8.05 -0.61 -17.33
N THR A 110 -8.13 0.62 -16.85
CA THR A 110 -7.08 1.34 -16.15
C THR A 110 -7.58 1.90 -14.82
N GLY A 111 -6.70 2.52 -14.02
CA GLY A 111 -7.11 3.28 -12.85
C GLY A 111 -7.93 4.51 -13.26
N ASP A 112 -9.00 4.74 -12.52
CA ASP A 112 -9.86 5.91 -12.63
C ASP A 112 -10.31 6.28 -11.22
N GLY A 113 -9.86 7.44 -10.74
CA GLY A 113 -10.13 7.90 -9.39
C GLY A 113 -11.62 8.13 -9.13
N THR A 114 -12.37 8.59 -10.14
CA THR A 114 -13.82 8.81 -10.00
C THR A 114 -14.57 7.49 -9.91
N VAL A 115 -14.25 6.54 -10.78
CA VAL A 115 -14.84 5.18 -10.75
C VAL A 115 -14.51 4.49 -9.43
N ALA A 116 -13.25 4.57 -8.98
CA ALA A 116 -12.83 4.01 -7.70
C ALA A 116 -13.59 4.62 -6.51
N ALA A 117 -13.71 5.95 -6.47
CA ALA A 117 -14.47 6.66 -5.43
C ALA A 117 -15.93 6.23 -5.38
N LEU A 118 -16.60 6.21 -6.53
CA LEU A 118 -18.01 5.80 -6.62
C LEU A 118 -18.20 4.34 -6.20
N LYS A 119 -17.28 3.45 -6.58
CA LYS A 119 -17.32 2.04 -6.18
C LYS A 119 -17.14 1.86 -4.67
N VAL A 120 -16.21 2.60 -4.06
CA VAL A 120 -16.02 2.58 -2.60
C VAL A 120 -17.27 3.08 -1.89
N ILE A 121 -17.85 4.21 -2.33
CA ILE A 121 -19.07 4.77 -1.72
C ILE A 121 -20.24 3.80 -1.86
N SER A 122 -20.45 3.27 -3.07
CA SER A 122 -21.52 2.27 -3.32
C SER A 122 -21.34 1.03 -2.42
N SER A 123 -20.11 0.55 -2.27
CA SER A 123 -19.79 -0.58 -1.40
C SER A 123 -20.16 -0.30 0.06
N LEU A 124 -19.82 0.88 0.57
CA LEU A 124 -20.12 1.29 1.95
C LEU A 124 -21.63 1.44 2.17
N LEU A 125 -22.34 1.98 1.19
CA LEU A 125 -23.81 2.11 1.24
C LEU A 125 -24.50 0.73 1.26
N LEU A 126 -24.06 -0.20 0.42
CA LEU A 126 -24.58 -1.57 0.39
C LEU A 126 -24.31 -2.35 1.68
N LEU A 127 -23.19 -2.06 2.34
CA LEU A 127 -22.84 -2.65 3.64
C LEU A 127 -23.59 -1.98 4.80
N GLU A 128 -24.20 -0.82 4.58
CA GLU A 128 -24.75 0.05 5.63
C GLU A 128 -23.71 0.36 6.72
N LYS A 129 -22.43 0.53 6.32
CA LYS A 129 -21.28 0.78 7.21
C LYS A 129 -20.55 2.06 6.87
N ARG A 130 -19.98 2.65 7.91
CA ARG A 130 -19.03 3.77 7.76
C ARG A 130 -17.64 3.25 7.41
N PRO A 131 -16.79 4.03 6.72
CA PRO A 131 -15.42 3.65 6.44
C PRO A 131 -14.65 3.19 7.69
N SER A 132 -14.74 3.95 8.79
CA SER A 132 -14.02 3.60 10.03
C SER A 132 -14.45 2.28 10.66
N GLU A 133 -15.70 1.86 10.45
CA GLU A 133 -16.22 0.57 10.94
C GLU A 133 -15.65 -0.60 10.13
N VAL A 134 -15.55 -0.44 8.82
CA VAL A 134 -14.93 -1.45 7.95
C VAL A 134 -13.44 -1.55 8.25
N LEU A 135 -12.75 -0.43 8.34
CA LEU A 135 -11.31 -0.36 8.56
C LEU A 135 -10.88 -0.80 9.98
N SER A 136 -11.80 -0.85 10.94
CA SER A 136 -11.50 -1.41 12.28
C SER A 136 -11.10 -2.90 12.26
N ASN A 137 -11.37 -3.61 11.15
CA ASN A 137 -11.05 -5.03 10.99
C ASN A 137 -9.63 -5.30 10.52
N TYR A 138 -8.87 -4.28 10.15
CA TYR A 138 -7.44 -4.42 9.83
C TYR A 138 -6.64 -3.28 10.46
N THR A 139 -5.35 -3.51 10.64
CA THR A 139 -4.46 -2.52 11.26
C THR A 139 -3.25 -2.29 10.36
N LYS A 140 -3.02 -1.05 9.96
CA LYS A 140 -1.78 -0.67 9.30
C LYS A 140 -0.59 -0.84 10.25
N ILE A 141 0.44 -1.47 9.75
CA ILE A 141 1.71 -1.61 10.48
C ILE A 141 2.44 -0.26 10.38
N PRO A 142 2.95 0.27 11.50
CA PRO A 142 3.76 1.48 11.49
C PRO A 142 4.91 1.39 10.50
N GLN A 143 5.02 2.40 9.62
CA GLN A 143 5.96 2.43 8.51
C GLN A 143 6.82 3.68 8.54
N VAL A 144 8.13 3.51 8.31
CA VAL A 144 9.08 4.60 8.14
C VAL A 144 9.73 4.52 6.77
N ASN A 145 9.67 5.63 6.04
CA ASN A 145 10.31 5.77 4.73
C ASN A 145 11.49 6.74 4.83
N LYS A 146 12.64 6.34 4.28
CA LYS A 146 13.83 7.18 4.15
C LYS A 146 14.40 7.11 2.74
N ALA A 147 15.18 8.13 2.37
CA ALA A 147 15.91 8.15 1.11
C ALA A 147 17.32 8.68 1.34
N VAL A 148 18.32 7.94 0.89
CA VAL A 148 19.73 8.30 0.99
C VAL A 148 20.27 8.60 -0.39
N LYS A 149 20.85 9.79 -0.60
CA LYS A 149 21.58 10.11 -1.82
C LYS A 149 22.86 9.27 -1.88
N VAL A 150 23.12 8.67 -3.03
CA VAL A 150 24.28 7.81 -3.27
C VAL A 150 24.88 8.08 -4.64
N THR A 151 26.18 7.91 -4.77
CA THR A 151 26.89 7.95 -6.05
C THR A 151 26.78 6.63 -6.80
N ASN A 152 26.77 5.51 -6.06
CA ASN A 152 26.63 4.17 -6.60
C ASN A 152 25.43 3.46 -5.97
N LYS A 153 24.49 2.98 -6.80
CA LYS A 153 23.31 2.24 -6.33
C LYS A 153 23.61 0.78 -5.99
N ASP A 154 24.75 0.23 -6.39
CA ASP A 154 25.16 -1.15 -6.08
C ASP A 154 25.46 -1.39 -4.59
N ILE A 155 25.50 -0.32 -3.79
CA ILE A 155 25.56 -0.40 -2.31
C ILE A 155 24.45 -1.32 -1.74
N ILE A 156 23.32 -1.47 -2.41
CA ILE A 156 22.28 -2.43 -2.02
C ILE A 156 22.78 -3.88 -1.98
N ASN A 157 23.88 -4.16 -2.69
CA ASN A 157 24.51 -5.48 -2.76
C ASN A 157 25.62 -5.68 -1.72
N ASP A 158 25.92 -4.66 -0.91
CA ASP A 158 26.96 -4.72 0.13
C ASP A 158 26.67 -5.85 1.13
N LYS A 159 27.73 -6.57 1.52
CA LYS A 159 27.61 -7.77 2.38
C LYS A 159 27.17 -7.42 3.81
N GLU A 160 27.73 -6.32 4.36
CA GLU A 160 27.38 -5.84 5.70
C GLU A 160 25.92 -5.41 5.77
N LEU A 161 25.45 -4.64 4.75
CA LEU A 161 24.06 -4.22 4.64
C LEU A 161 23.13 -5.43 4.58
N LYS A 162 23.43 -6.42 3.73
CA LYS A 162 22.61 -7.64 3.60
C LYS A 162 22.62 -8.48 4.87
N SER A 163 23.74 -8.57 5.58
CA SER A 163 23.84 -9.29 6.84
C SER A 163 22.97 -8.62 7.91
N TYR A 164 23.06 -7.30 8.02
CA TYR A 164 22.27 -6.53 8.97
C TYR A 164 20.77 -6.63 8.68
N ILE A 165 20.36 -6.56 7.40
CA ILE A 165 18.95 -6.73 7.02
C ILE A 165 18.43 -8.10 7.49
N LYS A 166 19.17 -9.18 7.24
CA LYS A 166 18.78 -10.53 7.68
C LYS A 166 18.64 -10.64 9.20
N GLU A 167 19.54 -10.00 9.94
CA GLU A 167 19.49 -9.98 11.40
C GLU A 167 18.20 -9.31 11.89
N ILE A 168 17.91 -8.09 11.42
CA ILE A 168 16.70 -7.37 11.86
C ILE A 168 15.40 -7.96 11.31
N GLU A 169 15.41 -8.63 10.14
CA GLU A 169 14.24 -9.37 9.65
C GLU A 169 13.87 -10.54 10.56
N SER A 170 14.84 -11.17 11.22
CA SER A 170 14.57 -12.19 12.24
C SER A 170 13.98 -11.63 13.53
N ASP A 171 14.25 -10.37 13.84
CA ASP A 171 13.75 -9.68 15.03
C ASP A 171 12.36 -9.06 14.82
N ILE A 172 11.99 -8.80 13.56
CA ILE A 172 10.68 -8.24 13.20
C ILE A 172 9.64 -9.35 13.20
N THR A 173 8.83 -9.44 14.25
CA THR A 173 7.76 -10.44 14.34
C THR A 173 6.58 -10.14 13.41
N VAL A 174 6.31 -8.85 13.15
CA VAL A 174 5.26 -8.36 12.24
C VAL A 174 5.80 -7.13 11.51
N GLY A 175 5.88 -7.22 10.20
CA GLY A 175 6.42 -6.15 9.37
C GLY A 175 7.39 -6.67 8.32
N ARG A 176 8.14 -5.77 7.70
CA ARG A 176 9.12 -6.11 6.66
C ARG A 176 10.05 -4.93 6.35
N ILE A 177 11.11 -5.21 5.63
CA ILE A 177 12.06 -4.22 5.16
C ILE A 177 12.08 -4.26 3.62
N LEU A 178 12.08 -3.07 3.01
CA LEU A 178 12.28 -2.92 1.58
C LEU A 178 13.38 -1.88 1.32
N ILE A 179 14.45 -2.31 0.66
CA ILE A 179 15.50 -1.40 0.21
C ILE A 179 15.59 -1.52 -1.31
N ARG A 180 15.46 -0.38 -1.99
CA ARG A 180 15.49 -0.36 -3.45
C ARG A 180 16.16 0.91 -3.99
N PRO A 181 16.82 0.83 -5.14
CA PRO A 181 17.28 2.02 -5.83
C PRO A 181 16.08 2.81 -6.37
N SER A 182 16.19 4.13 -6.38
CA SER A 182 15.24 4.99 -7.11
C SER A 182 15.50 4.85 -8.62
N GLY A 183 14.43 4.71 -9.40
CA GLY A 183 14.53 4.66 -10.87
C GLY A 183 14.99 5.98 -11.48
N THR A 184 14.55 7.11 -10.92
CA THR A 184 14.72 8.45 -11.49
C THR A 184 15.78 9.31 -10.80
N GLU A 185 16.16 8.97 -9.56
CA GLU A 185 17.07 9.79 -8.75
C GLU A 185 18.29 8.98 -8.29
N PRO A 186 19.44 9.61 -8.03
CA PRO A 186 20.62 8.97 -7.43
C PRO A 186 20.41 8.75 -5.92
N LYS A 187 19.45 7.89 -5.58
CA LYS A 187 19.04 7.60 -4.19
C LYS A 187 18.74 6.13 -4.00
N ILE A 188 18.98 5.63 -2.79
CA ILE A 188 18.43 4.38 -2.27
C ILE A 188 17.25 4.74 -1.38
N ARG A 189 16.11 4.08 -1.59
CA ARG A 189 14.90 4.19 -0.79
C ARG A 189 14.86 3.05 0.22
N ILE A 190 14.59 3.39 1.46
CA ILE A 190 14.48 2.48 2.60
C ILE A 190 13.06 2.58 3.11
N MET A 191 12.38 1.47 3.25
CA MET A 191 11.10 1.34 3.92
C MET A 191 11.24 0.27 5.00
N VAL A 192 10.80 0.59 6.22
CA VAL A 192 10.76 -0.35 7.34
C VAL A 192 9.36 -0.32 7.93
N GLU A 193 8.72 -1.46 7.97
CA GLU A 193 7.49 -1.71 8.71
C GLU A 193 7.80 -2.57 9.93
N ALA A 194 7.32 -2.16 11.11
CA ALA A 194 7.57 -2.87 12.37
C ALA A 194 6.39 -2.69 13.34
N PRO A 195 6.27 -3.53 14.39
CA PRO A 195 5.13 -3.51 15.31
C PRO A 195 4.87 -2.15 15.98
N ASN A 196 5.90 -1.31 16.11
CA ASN A 196 5.75 0.05 16.60
C ASN A 196 6.71 1.00 15.88
N ILE A 197 6.34 2.28 15.86
CA ILE A 197 7.06 3.31 15.10
C ILE A 197 8.51 3.50 15.57
N LYS A 198 8.79 3.36 16.87
CA LYS A 198 10.15 3.54 17.43
C LYS A 198 11.11 2.46 16.92
N VAL A 199 10.62 1.22 16.78
CA VAL A 199 11.40 0.10 16.21
C VAL A 199 11.66 0.36 14.73
N ALA A 200 10.63 0.77 13.97
CA ALA A 200 10.78 1.10 12.56
C ALA A 200 11.79 2.26 12.35
N GLU A 201 11.72 3.32 13.17
CA GLU A 201 12.66 4.45 13.13
C GLU A 201 14.10 4.02 13.44
N LYS A 202 14.28 3.19 14.47
CA LYS A 202 15.62 2.66 14.84
C LYS A 202 16.22 1.92 13.65
N PHE A 203 15.55 0.92 13.13
CA PHE A 203 16.07 0.12 12.02
C PHE A 203 16.29 0.94 10.75
N ALA A 204 15.36 1.81 10.40
CA ALA A 204 15.53 2.70 9.25
C ALA A 204 16.74 3.63 9.40
N LYS A 205 17.03 4.11 10.62
CA LYS A 205 18.19 4.95 10.91
C LYS A 205 19.52 4.15 10.87
N ASP A 206 19.50 2.92 11.35
CA ASP A 206 20.70 2.08 11.34
C ASP A 206 21.04 1.64 9.90
N ILE A 207 20.04 1.26 9.10
CA ILE A 207 20.22 1.00 7.66
C ILE A 207 20.75 2.26 6.93
N GLU A 208 20.19 3.43 7.22
CA GLU A 208 20.67 4.70 6.65
C GLU A 208 22.14 4.96 6.98
N LYS A 209 22.58 4.70 8.22
CA LYS A 209 23.99 4.87 8.62
C LYS A 209 24.92 3.93 7.84
N ILE A 210 24.55 2.65 7.70
CA ILE A 210 25.33 1.69 6.93
C ILE A 210 25.46 2.14 5.48
N ILE A 211 24.37 2.57 4.84
CA ILE A 211 24.43 3.08 3.48
C ILE A 211 25.32 4.32 3.38
N ARG A 212 25.20 5.27 4.30
CA ARG A 212 26.01 6.50 4.30
C ARG A 212 27.49 6.23 4.51
N SER A 213 27.87 5.19 5.24
CA SER A 213 29.29 4.83 5.43
C SER A 213 29.96 4.25 4.18
N LYS A 214 29.16 3.90 3.16
CA LYS A 214 29.61 3.33 1.87
C LYS A 214 29.55 4.36 0.72
N VAL A 215 29.06 5.57 0.98
CA VAL A 215 29.00 6.68 0.01
C VAL A 215 30.27 7.50 0.10
#